data_e984c67b98435dd9e43e1696897c5f6c
#
_entry.id   e984c67b98435dd9e43e1696897c5f6c
#
_cell.length_a   1.000
_cell.length_b   1.000
_cell.length_c   1.000
_cell.angle_alpha   90.00
_cell.angle_beta   90.00
_cell.angle_gamma   90.00
#
_symmetry.space_group_name_H-M   'P 1'
#
loop_
_entity.id
_entity.type
_entity.pdbx_description
1 polymer ?
#
loop_
_entity_poly.entity_id
_entity_poly.type
_entity_poly.pdbx_seq_one_letter_code
_entity_poly.pdbx_strand_id
1 'polypeptide(L)'
;MRELTQMQSKIYEYIKSEIKKGVTPSIREICKAVGLSSTSSIHYHLDNLEQMGYIARPKSKKRCIEILENDFYMDSTTDVNTPEYSNVPIVGSVAAGVPILAEENIEGYFTVPTSYLSNDTTFMLRVKGNSMINAGILNNDLVLVRETTTAQDGDIVIALIDDSATCKTFYRENEYIRLQPENDAYEPIFVKECSILGKVVGLFRSY
;
A
#
# COMPACT_ATOMS: atom_id res chain seq x y z
N MET A 1 -8.40 33.36 2.41
CA MET A 1 -8.98 32.85 3.68
C MET A 1 -9.29 34.06 4.58
N ARG A 2 -10.36 34.04 5.36
CA ARG A 2 -10.65 35.11 6.34
C ARG A 2 -9.65 34.99 7.50
N GLU A 3 -9.19 36.15 8.04
CA GLU A 3 -8.27 36.16 9.19
C GLU A 3 -8.92 35.56 10.43
N LEU A 4 -8.17 34.71 11.14
CA LEU A 4 -8.58 34.10 12.39
C LEU A 4 -8.47 35.10 13.56
N THR A 5 -9.42 35.09 14.46
CA THR A 5 -9.25 35.80 15.74
C THR A 5 -8.17 35.13 16.58
N GLN A 6 -7.57 35.85 17.52
CA GLN A 6 -6.50 35.32 18.38
C GLN A 6 -6.90 34.01 19.10
N MET A 7 -8.16 33.86 19.51
CA MET A 7 -8.65 32.65 20.15
C MET A 7 -8.82 31.49 19.13
N GLN A 8 -9.37 31.78 17.96
CA GLN A 8 -9.51 30.80 16.91
C GLN A 8 -8.13 30.27 16.45
N SER A 9 -7.13 31.17 16.32
CA SER A 9 -5.76 30.79 16.00
C SER A 9 -5.16 29.85 17.07
N LYS A 10 -5.32 30.18 18.37
CA LYS A 10 -4.86 29.29 19.46
C LYS A 10 -5.52 27.90 19.41
N ILE A 11 -6.82 27.83 19.18
CA ILE A 11 -7.57 26.58 19.09
C ILE A 11 -7.08 25.79 17.88
N TYR A 12 -6.94 26.44 16.73
CA TYR A 12 -6.52 25.84 15.50
C TYR A 12 -5.10 25.27 15.58
N GLU A 13 -4.13 26.05 16.09
CA GLU A 13 -2.75 25.60 16.28
C GLU A 13 -2.64 24.43 17.28
N TYR A 14 -3.43 24.45 18.37
CA TYR A 14 -3.47 23.32 19.28
C TYR A 14 -3.98 22.06 18.60
N ILE A 15 -5.09 22.15 17.84
CA ILE A 15 -5.63 21.01 17.09
C ILE A 15 -4.60 20.50 16.07
N LYS A 16 -3.93 21.40 15.32
CA LYS A 16 -2.86 21.03 14.39
C LYS A 16 -1.75 20.26 15.10
N SER A 17 -1.31 20.72 16.26
CA SER A 17 -0.23 20.08 17.02
C SER A 17 -0.59 18.67 17.49
N GLU A 18 -1.84 18.45 17.93
CA GLU A 18 -2.29 17.14 18.41
C GLU A 18 -2.51 16.16 17.23
N ILE A 19 -3.09 16.65 16.12
CA ILE A 19 -3.27 15.82 14.91
C ILE A 19 -1.90 15.42 14.32
N LYS A 20 -0.90 16.30 14.35
CA LYS A 20 0.49 15.95 13.97
C LYS A 20 1.07 14.81 14.83
N LYS A 21 0.65 14.67 16.08
CA LYS A 21 1.03 13.54 16.96
C LYS A 21 0.15 12.29 16.77
N GLY A 22 -0.75 12.30 15.77
CA GLY A 22 -1.67 11.18 15.49
C GLY A 22 -2.88 11.12 16.44
N VAL A 23 -3.17 12.17 17.22
CA VAL A 23 -4.25 12.17 18.20
C VAL A 23 -5.27 13.27 17.87
N THR A 24 -6.55 12.91 17.78
CA THR A 24 -7.63 13.90 17.67
C THR A 24 -8.05 14.36 19.08
N PRO A 25 -7.83 15.64 19.46
CA PRO A 25 -8.15 16.11 20.80
C PRO A 25 -9.64 16.19 21.05
N SER A 26 -10.05 15.89 22.28
CA SER A 26 -11.43 16.09 22.74
C SER A 26 -11.72 17.57 23.05
N ILE A 27 -13.00 17.95 23.04
CA ILE A 27 -13.43 19.31 23.40
C ILE A 27 -12.92 19.76 24.78
N ARG A 28 -12.83 18.82 25.74
CA ARG A 28 -12.32 19.12 27.11
C ARG A 28 -10.81 19.37 27.10
N GLU A 29 -10.05 18.65 26.29
CA GLU A 29 -8.61 18.87 26.12
C GLU A 29 -8.34 20.20 25.45
N ILE A 30 -9.12 20.56 24.42
CA ILE A 30 -9.04 21.88 23.78
C ILE A 30 -9.33 22.98 24.78
N CYS A 31 -10.44 22.87 25.59
CA CYS A 31 -10.76 23.81 26.65
C CYS A 31 -9.57 24.05 27.56
N LYS A 32 -8.98 22.97 28.09
CA LYS A 32 -7.84 23.03 29.02
C LYS A 32 -6.62 23.69 28.39
N ALA A 33 -6.32 23.38 27.15
CA ALA A 33 -5.14 23.87 26.42
C ALA A 33 -5.22 25.38 26.15
N VAL A 34 -6.42 25.90 25.80
CA VAL A 34 -6.59 27.32 25.47
C VAL A 34 -7.06 28.18 26.62
N GLY A 35 -7.25 27.59 27.81
CA GLY A 35 -7.65 28.30 29.02
C GLY A 35 -9.14 28.72 29.07
N LEU A 36 -10.03 27.99 28.39
CA LEU A 36 -11.46 28.18 28.40
C LEU A 36 -12.14 27.17 29.34
N SER A 37 -13.10 27.63 30.16
CA SER A 37 -13.87 26.77 31.05
C SER A 37 -15.16 26.20 30.42
N SER A 38 -15.67 26.84 29.37
CA SER A 38 -16.93 26.48 28.71
C SER A 38 -16.71 25.67 27.43
N THR A 39 -17.25 24.46 27.40
CA THR A 39 -17.27 23.63 26.19
C THR A 39 -18.12 24.21 25.06
N SER A 40 -19.16 24.99 25.40
CA SER A 40 -20.03 25.68 24.44
C SER A 40 -19.23 26.72 23.63
N SER A 41 -18.29 27.42 24.29
CA SER A 41 -17.43 28.40 23.64
C SER A 41 -16.50 27.70 22.61
N ILE A 42 -15.98 26.54 22.96
CA ILE A 42 -15.17 25.76 22.01
C ILE A 42 -16.00 25.28 20.79
N HIS A 43 -17.23 24.79 21.03
CA HIS A 43 -18.11 24.42 19.92
C HIS A 43 -18.37 25.62 18.99
N TYR A 44 -18.64 26.79 19.51
CA TYR A 44 -18.83 28.01 18.73
C TYR A 44 -17.57 28.31 17.85
N HIS A 45 -16.37 28.23 18.45
CA HIS A 45 -15.14 28.48 17.71
C HIS A 45 -14.86 27.40 16.64
N LEU A 46 -15.14 26.13 16.92
CA LEU A 46 -15.01 25.04 15.96
C LEU A 46 -16.01 25.18 14.81
N ASP A 47 -17.26 25.59 15.08
CA ASP A 47 -18.26 25.88 14.05
C ASP A 47 -17.80 26.98 13.11
N ASN A 48 -17.22 28.06 13.68
CA ASN A 48 -16.63 29.13 12.86
C ASN A 48 -15.44 28.68 12.04
N LEU A 49 -14.51 27.89 12.61
CA LEU A 49 -13.36 27.35 11.89
C LEU A 49 -13.80 26.44 10.73
N GLU A 50 -14.85 25.64 10.93
CA GLU A 50 -15.44 24.80 9.89
C GLU A 50 -16.10 25.63 8.79
N GLN A 51 -16.90 26.67 9.14
CA GLN A 51 -17.50 27.58 8.18
C GLN A 51 -16.47 28.38 7.38
N MET A 52 -15.32 28.69 7.98
CA MET A 52 -14.21 29.39 7.29
C MET A 52 -13.34 28.44 6.46
N GLY A 53 -13.57 27.12 6.52
CA GLY A 53 -12.84 26.12 5.71
C GLY A 53 -11.47 25.78 6.25
N TYR A 54 -11.20 25.98 7.56
CA TYR A 54 -9.94 25.55 8.21
C TYR A 54 -9.97 24.11 8.67
N ILE A 55 -11.15 23.62 9.09
CA ILE A 55 -11.34 22.24 9.55
C ILE A 55 -12.61 21.63 8.94
N ALA A 56 -12.66 20.30 8.93
CA ALA A 56 -13.90 19.54 8.67
C ALA A 56 -14.20 18.62 9.87
N ARG A 57 -15.51 18.44 10.17
CA ARG A 57 -15.99 17.52 11.21
C ARG A 57 -17.03 16.57 10.61
N PRO A 58 -16.61 15.44 10.01
CA PRO A 58 -17.52 14.49 9.37
C PRO A 58 -18.55 13.95 10.36
N LYS A 59 -19.84 14.09 10.06
CA LYS A 59 -20.96 13.64 10.91
C LYS A 59 -20.99 12.11 11.08
N SER A 60 -20.37 11.39 10.17
CA SER A 60 -20.28 9.91 10.19
C SER A 60 -19.25 9.35 11.16
N LYS A 61 -18.31 10.16 11.63
CA LYS A 61 -17.24 9.72 12.53
C LYS A 61 -17.31 10.50 13.84
N LYS A 62 -17.62 9.83 14.95
CA LYS A 62 -17.59 10.46 16.29
C LYS A 62 -16.16 10.88 16.61
N ARG A 63 -15.95 12.15 17.01
CA ARG A 63 -14.65 12.74 17.42
C ARG A 63 -13.61 12.82 16.30
N CYS A 64 -14.00 13.12 15.08
CA CYS A 64 -13.07 13.38 13.99
C CYS A 64 -13.00 14.88 13.70
N ILE A 65 -11.79 15.43 13.67
CA ILE A 65 -11.49 16.79 13.18
C ILE A 65 -10.41 16.63 12.14
N GLU A 66 -10.65 17.11 10.93
CA GLU A 66 -9.72 17.08 9.80
C GLU A 66 -9.28 18.51 9.50
N ILE A 67 -7.98 18.73 9.26
CA ILE A 67 -7.43 20.03 8.85
C ILE A 67 -7.56 20.14 7.33
N LEU A 68 -8.11 21.24 6.83
CA LEU A 68 -8.34 21.48 5.40
C LEU A 68 -7.24 22.30 4.71
N GLU A 69 -6.16 22.63 5.41
CA GLU A 69 -5.00 23.31 4.83
C GLU A 69 -4.25 22.35 3.90
N ASN A 70 -4.11 22.71 2.62
CA ASN A 70 -3.57 21.82 1.57
C ASN A 70 -2.14 21.32 1.86
N ASP A 71 -1.33 22.10 2.60
CA ASP A 71 0.06 21.76 2.89
C ASP A 71 0.25 21.14 4.29
N PHE A 72 -0.82 21.06 5.10
CA PHE A 72 -0.71 20.58 6.49
C PHE A 72 -0.22 19.14 6.59
N TYR A 73 -0.68 18.27 5.69
CA TYR A 73 -0.26 16.86 5.64
C TYR A 73 1.02 16.64 4.83
N MET A 74 1.48 17.67 4.06
CA MET A 74 2.73 17.61 3.29
C MET A 74 3.96 17.97 4.15
N ASP A 75 3.80 18.82 5.18
CA ASP A 75 4.91 19.30 6.04
C ASP A 75 5.14 18.43 7.28
N SER A 76 4.55 17.24 7.33
CA SER A 76 4.73 16.28 8.43
C SER A 76 6.01 15.45 8.27
N THR A 77 7.15 16.11 7.96
CA THR A 77 8.48 15.50 8.10
C THR A 77 9.00 15.67 9.54
N THR A 78 8.26 15.17 10.52
CA THR A 78 8.79 14.94 11.86
C THR A 78 8.23 13.65 12.40
N ASP A 79 9.03 12.60 12.34
CA ASP A 79 9.14 11.41 13.21
C ASP A 79 7.85 10.93 13.93
N VAL A 80 6.78 10.74 13.21
CA VAL A 80 5.83 9.69 13.52
C VAL A 80 5.90 8.73 12.33
N ASN A 81 6.42 7.53 12.55
CA ASN A 81 6.44 6.40 11.64
C ASN A 81 5.00 6.01 11.24
N THR A 82 4.29 6.90 10.57
CA THR A 82 3.10 6.51 9.82
C THR A 82 3.64 5.85 8.57
N PRO A 83 3.55 4.53 8.43
CA PRO A 83 4.05 3.89 7.23
C PRO A 83 3.30 4.49 6.04
N GLU A 84 4.04 5.01 5.09
CA GLU A 84 3.49 5.41 3.81
C GLU A 84 2.98 4.14 3.12
N TYR A 85 1.79 4.19 2.55
CA TYR A 85 1.15 3.04 1.91
C TYR A 85 1.03 3.29 0.41
N SER A 86 1.22 2.24 -0.38
CA SER A 86 0.97 2.23 -1.82
C SER A 86 -0.06 1.17 -2.18
N ASN A 87 -0.90 1.48 -3.16
CA ASN A 87 -1.86 0.53 -3.71
C ASN A 87 -1.18 -0.24 -4.85
N VAL A 88 -0.90 -1.51 -4.60
CA VAL A 88 -0.29 -2.44 -5.56
C VAL A 88 -1.39 -3.15 -6.34
N PRO A 89 -1.39 -3.11 -7.68
CA PRO A 89 -2.42 -3.76 -8.48
C PRO A 89 -2.35 -5.29 -8.34
N ILE A 90 -3.52 -5.93 -8.23
CA ILE A 90 -3.68 -7.38 -8.27
C ILE A 90 -3.99 -7.77 -9.70
N VAL A 91 -3.10 -8.56 -10.32
CA VAL A 91 -3.25 -9.06 -11.68
C VAL A 91 -3.91 -10.44 -11.64
N GLY A 92 -5.01 -10.62 -12.34
CA GLY A 92 -5.78 -11.86 -12.35
C GLY A 92 -5.29 -12.89 -13.37
N SER A 93 -4.94 -12.43 -14.56
CA SER A 93 -4.40 -13.26 -15.63
C SER A 93 -3.30 -12.52 -16.37
N VAL A 94 -2.34 -13.28 -16.88
CA VAL A 94 -1.26 -12.75 -17.72
C VAL A 94 -1.33 -13.49 -19.05
N ALA A 95 -1.48 -12.74 -20.14
CA ALA A 95 -1.47 -13.27 -21.49
C ALA A 95 -0.28 -12.71 -22.28
N ALA A 96 0.22 -13.49 -23.23
CA ALA A 96 1.28 -13.04 -24.12
C ALA A 96 0.81 -11.86 -24.98
N GLY A 97 1.70 -10.89 -25.21
CA GLY A 97 1.43 -9.74 -26.08
C GLY A 97 0.63 -8.59 -25.44
N VAL A 98 0.13 -8.75 -24.22
CA VAL A 98 -0.58 -7.70 -23.48
C VAL A 98 0.31 -7.25 -22.30
N PRO A 99 0.48 -5.92 -22.04
CA PRO A 99 1.19 -5.46 -20.85
C PRO A 99 0.55 -6.02 -19.59
N ILE A 100 1.36 -6.49 -18.63
CA ILE A 100 0.88 -7.11 -17.37
C ILE A 100 -0.07 -6.17 -16.63
N LEU A 101 0.23 -4.88 -16.61
CA LEU A 101 -0.55 -3.85 -15.92
C LEU A 101 -1.59 -3.17 -16.81
N ALA A 102 -2.02 -3.81 -17.91
CA ALA A 102 -3.17 -3.33 -18.66
C ALA A 102 -4.42 -3.34 -17.76
N GLU A 103 -5.29 -2.32 -17.89
CA GLU A 103 -6.48 -2.17 -17.03
C GLU A 103 -7.36 -3.42 -17.03
N GLU A 104 -7.47 -4.10 -18.16
CA GLU A 104 -8.24 -5.35 -18.33
C GLU A 104 -7.71 -6.54 -17.52
N ASN A 105 -6.44 -6.50 -17.08
CA ASN A 105 -5.80 -7.53 -16.28
C ASN A 105 -5.89 -7.26 -14.77
N ILE A 106 -6.32 -6.07 -14.36
CA ILE A 106 -6.34 -5.67 -12.94
C ILE A 106 -7.69 -6.06 -12.31
N GLU A 107 -7.65 -6.96 -11.33
CA GLU A 107 -8.82 -7.38 -10.55
C GLU A 107 -9.11 -6.49 -9.33
N GLY A 108 -8.14 -5.70 -8.90
CA GLY A 108 -8.23 -4.85 -7.72
C GLY A 108 -6.88 -4.34 -7.26
N TYR A 109 -6.84 -3.84 -6.02
CA TYR A 109 -5.62 -3.30 -5.42
C TYR A 109 -5.43 -3.83 -4.02
N PHE A 110 -4.17 -4.05 -3.63
CA PHE A 110 -3.75 -4.43 -2.30
C PHE A 110 -2.84 -3.35 -1.71
N THR A 111 -3.21 -2.84 -0.53
CA THR A 111 -2.45 -1.77 0.12
C THR A 111 -1.26 -2.33 0.89
N VAL A 112 -0.06 -1.90 0.54
CA VAL A 112 1.22 -2.37 1.12
C VAL A 112 1.99 -1.17 1.67
N PRO A 113 2.61 -1.26 2.87
CA PRO A 113 3.54 -0.24 3.34
C PRO A 113 4.69 -0.07 2.34
N THR A 114 5.03 1.19 2.01
CA THR A 114 6.09 1.49 1.01
C THR A 114 7.45 0.94 1.42
N SER A 115 7.69 0.73 2.72
CA SER A 115 8.92 0.10 3.23
C SER A 115 9.17 -1.33 2.71
N TYR A 116 8.15 -2.02 2.22
CA TYR A 116 8.26 -3.34 1.58
C TYR A 116 8.36 -3.27 0.06
N LEU A 117 8.25 -2.08 -0.52
CA LEU A 117 8.32 -1.85 -1.95
C LEU A 117 9.69 -1.28 -2.32
N SER A 118 10.23 -1.71 -3.46
CA SER A 118 11.36 -1.04 -4.11
C SER A 118 10.83 0.10 -4.99
N ASN A 119 11.74 0.91 -5.53
CA ASN A 119 11.39 1.95 -6.51
C ASN A 119 10.96 1.37 -7.88
N ASP A 120 11.02 0.05 -8.03
CA ASP A 120 10.63 -0.66 -9.24
C ASP A 120 9.11 -0.87 -9.29
N THR A 121 8.57 -1.04 -10.48
CA THR A 121 7.17 -1.43 -10.68
C THR A 121 6.88 -2.73 -9.95
N THR A 122 5.79 -2.76 -9.19
CA THR A 122 5.41 -3.91 -8.36
C THR A 122 3.93 -4.24 -8.57
N PHE A 123 3.61 -5.51 -8.66
CA PHE A 123 2.23 -6.01 -8.77
C PHE A 123 2.05 -7.26 -7.91
N MET A 124 0.80 -7.61 -7.63
CA MET A 124 0.46 -8.88 -7.00
C MET A 124 -0.15 -9.86 -8.00
N LEU A 125 0.15 -11.13 -7.84
CA LEU A 125 -0.40 -12.20 -8.65
C LEU A 125 -1.00 -13.28 -7.76
N ARG A 126 -2.20 -13.77 -8.10
CA ARG A 126 -2.83 -14.88 -7.40
C ARG A 126 -2.27 -16.21 -7.89
N VAL A 127 -1.70 -16.98 -6.97
CA VAL A 127 -1.14 -18.31 -7.26
C VAL A 127 -2.26 -19.31 -7.50
N LYS A 128 -2.13 -20.07 -8.60
CA LYS A 128 -3.01 -21.19 -8.93
C LYS A 128 -2.22 -22.50 -8.93
N GLY A 129 -2.70 -23.47 -8.15
CA GLY A 129 -2.07 -24.78 -8.04
C GLY A 129 -1.04 -24.91 -6.90
N ASN A 130 -0.40 -26.06 -6.83
CA ASN A 130 0.42 -26.49 -5.68
C ASN A 130 1.88 -26.73 -6.04
N SER A 131 2.36 -26.20 -7.18
CA SER A 131 3.72 -26.49 -7.67
C SER A 131 4.85 -25.89 -6.81
N MET A 132 4.53 -24.99 -5.86
CA MET A 132 5.50 -24.24 -5.05
C MET A 132 5.32 -24.44 -3.54
N ILE A 133 4.65 -25.51 -3.11
CA ILE A 133 4.29 -25.75 -1.69
C ILE A 133 5.52 -25.89 -0.78
N ASN A 134 6.60 -26.51 -1.26
CA ASN A 134 7.82 -26.69 -0.48
C ASN A 134 8.59 -25.36 -0.29
N ALA A 135 8.32 -24.35 -1.14
CA ALA A 135 8.77 -22.97 -0.95
C ALA A 135 7.80 -22.15 -0.06
N GLY A 136 6.76 -22.78 0.50
CA GLY A 136 5.76 -22.13 1.36
C GLY A 136 4.71 -21.33 0.59
N ILE A 137 4.65 -21.42 -0.74
CA ILE A 137 3.66 -20.74 -1.59
C ILE A 137 2.55 -21.73 -1.91
N LEU A 138 1.33 -21.43 -1.46
CA LEU A 138 0.16 -22.30 -1.58
C LEU A 138 -0.83 -21.76 -2.63
N ASN A 139 -1.76 -22.64 -3.00
CA ASN A 139 -2.87 -22.23 -3.87
C ASN A 139 -3.69 -21.09 -3.23
N ASN A 140 -4.07 -20.09 -4.02
CA ASN A 140 -4.76 -18.84 -3.63
C ASN A 140 -3.92 -17.80 -2.89
N ASP A 141 -2.64 -18.02 -2.62
CA ASP A 141 -1.77 -16.96 -2.11
C ASP A 141 -1.69 -15.79 -3.10
N LEU A 142 -1.49 -14.58 -2.56
CA LEU A 142 -1.09 -13.42 -3.33
C LEU A 142 0.42 -13.25 -3.20
N VAL A 143 1.18 -13.42 -4.29
CA VAL A 143 2.61 -13.13 -4.31
C VAL A 143 2.86 -11.71 -4.76
N LEU A 144 3.72 -11.01 -4.02
CA LEU A 144 4.21 -9.67 -4.38
C LEU A 144 5.37 -9.84 -5.35
N VAL A 145 5.24 -9.29 -6.54
CA VAL A 145 6.17 -9.46 -7.65
C VAL A 145 6.76 -8.12 -8.02
N ARG A 146 8.09 -8.03 -8.00
CA ARG A 146 8.83 -6.90 -8.55
C ARG A 146 9.07 -7.15 -10.03
N GLU A 147 8.63 -6.25 -10.89
CA GLU A 147 8.81 -6.34 -12.33
C GLU A 147 10.31 -6.33 -12.68
N THR A 148 10.75 -7.31 -13.43
CA THR A 148 12.10 -7.42 -13.97
C THR A 148 12.11 -8.40 -15.12
N THR A 149 13.02 -8.19 -16.07
CA THR A 149 13.24 -9.11 -17.21
C THR A 149 14.40 -10.06 -16.99
N THR A 150 15.08 -9.98 -15.82
CA THR A 150 16.25 -10.79 -15.48
C THR A 150 16.06 -11.54 -14.18
N ALA A 151 16.68 -12.72 -14.05
CA ALA A 151 16.67 -13.53 -12.84
C ALA A 151 18.05 -14.17 -12.61
N GLN A 152 18.33 -14.48 -11.36
CA GLN A 152 19.50 -15.24 -10.91
C GLN A 152 19.07 -16.66 -10.48
N ASP A 153 20.01 -17.58 -10.45
CA ASP A 153 19.77 -18.95 -9.97
C ASP A 153 19.23 -18.95 -8.55
N GLY A 154 18.15 -19.67 -8.33
CA GLY A 154 17.45 -19.73 -7.04
C GLY A 154 16.39 -18.65 -6.84
N ASP A 155 16.24 -17.69 -7.74
CA ASP A 155 15.15 -16.72 -7.66
C ASP A 155 13.79 -17.40 -7.93
N ILE A 156 12.79 -17.08 -7.12
CA ILE A 156 11.40 -17.43 -7.42
C ILE A 156 10.85 -16.35 -8.36
N VAL A 157 10.46 -16.78 -9.56
CA VAL A 157 10.05 -15.88 -10.64
C VAL A 157 8.65 -16.18 -11.14
N ILE A 158 8.04 -15.16 -11.74
CA ILE A 158 6.93 -15.34 -12.66
C ILE A 158 7.50 -15.36 -14.05
N ALA A 159 7.42 -16.51 -14.70
CA ALA A 159 7.89 -16.70 -16.08
C ALA A 159 6.70 -16.93 -17.01
N LEU A 160 6.76 -16.34 -18.20
CA LEU A 160 5.83 -16.58 -19.28
C LEU A 160 6.43 -17.65 -20.22
N ILE A 161 5.69 -18.74 -20.39
CA ILE A 161 6.00 -19.81 -21.33
C ILE A 161 4.82 -19.91 -22.29
N ASP A 162 5.07 -19.74 -23.57
CA ASP A 162 4.02 -19.59 -24.58
C ASP A 162 3.02 -18.49 -24.14
N ASP A 163 1.79 -18.85 -23.84
CA ASP A 163 0.73 -17.93 -23.43
C ASP A 163 0.35 -18.04 -21.93
N SER A 164 1.19 -18.73 -21.13
CA SER A 164 0.86 -19.01 -19.73
C SER A 164 1.94 -18.53 -18.78
N ALA A 165 1.53 -17.74 -17.77
CA ALA A 165 2.40 -17.38 -16.66
C ALA A 165 2.50 -18.50 -15.63
N THR A 166 3.71 -18.78 -15.15
CA THR A 166 3.97 -19.78 -14.12
C THR A 166 4.92 -19.25 -13.06
N CYS A 167 4.70 -19.67 -11.80
CA CYS A 167 5.60 -19.38 -10.68
C CYS A 167 6.52 -20.58 -10.44
N LYS A 168 7.83 -20.38 -10.55
CA LYS A 168 8.85 -21.41 -10.39
C LYS A 168 10.14 -20.83 -9.83
N THR A 169 11.02 -21.69 -9.32
CA THR A 169 12.41 -21.33 -9.04
C THR A 169 13.22 -21.40 -10.32
N PHE A 170 13.92 -20.31 -10.62
CA PHE A 170 14.68 -20.14 -11.85
C PHE A 170 16.10 -20.69 -11.70
N TYR A 171 16.58 -21.41 -12.72
CA TYR A 171 17.97 -21.81 -12.88
C TYR A 171 18.40 -21.69 -14.35
N ARG A 172 19.55 -21.08 -14.58
CA ARG A 172 20.17 -20.98 -15.90
C ARG A 172 21.21 -22.05 -16.06
N GLU A 173 20.91 -23.02 -16.90
CA GLU A 173 21.85 -24.07 -17.30
C GLU A 173 22.60 -23.66 -18.58
N ASN A 174 23.58 -24.47 -19.02
CA ASN A 174 24.44 -24.11 -20.16
C ASN A 174 23.67 -23.86 -21.46
N GLU A 175 22.67 -24.69 -21.78
CA GLU A 175 21.93 -24.66 -23.06
C GLU A 175 20.44 -24.42 -22.91
N TYR A 176 19.91 -24.32 -21.65
CA TYR A 176 18.51 -24.18 -21.37
C TYR A 176 18.27 -23.47 -20.04
N ILE A 177 17.03 -23.07 -19.83
CA ILE A 177 16.53 -22.58 -18.58
C ILE A 177 15.71 -23.68 -17.90
N ARG A 178 15.99 -23.97 -16.66
CA ARG A 178 15.19 -24.87 -15.82
C ARG A 178 14.32 -24.06 -14.89
N LEU A 179 13.01 -24.24 -15.03
CA LEU A 179 12.01 -23.71 -14.14
C LEU A 179 11.57 -24.80 -13.18
N GLN A 180 12.13 -24.78 -11.98
CA GLN A 180 11.99 -25.82 -10.97
C GLN A 180 10.73 -25.61 -10.15
N PRO A 181 9.79 -26.57 -10.10
CA PRO A 181 8.73 -26.58 -9.10
C PRO A 181 9.31 -26.93 -7.74
N GLU A 182 8.80 -26.31 -6.71
CA GLU A 182 9.07 -26.62 -5.32
C GLU A 182 7.95 -27.55 -4.79
N ASN A 183 7.83 -28.71 -5.43
CA ASN A 183 6.92 -29.81 -5.09
C ASN A 183 7.34 -31.05 -5.86
N ASP A 184 7.65 -32.12 -5.16
CA ASP A 184 8.15 -33.40 -5.71
C ASP A 184 7.14 -34.10 -6.63
N ALA A 185 5.87 -33.72 -6.60
CA ALA A 185 4.84 -34.24 -7.49
C ALA A 185 4.82 -33.62 -8.88
N TYR A 186 5.70 -32.64 -9.15
CA TYR A 186 5.77 -31.92 -10.41
C TYR A 186 7.18 -32.03 -11.02
N GLU A 187 7.24 -32.29 -12.32
CA GLU A 187 8.49 -32.32 -13.05
C GLU A 187 9.00 -30.90 -13.39
N PRO A 188 10.33 -30.66 -13.43
CA PRO A 188 10.90 -29.41 -13.90
C PRO A 188 10.56 -29.13 -15.37
N ILE A 189 10.38 -27.85 -15.67
CA ILE A 189 10.15 -27.40 -17.06
C ILE A 189 11.49 -26.94 -17.65
N PHE A 190 11.88 -27.49 -18.77
CA PHE A 190 13.09 -27.13 -19.48
C PHE A 190 12.72 -26.39 -20.78
N VAL A 191 13.20 -25.16 -20.92
CA VAL A 191 12.95 -24.31 -22.08
C VAL A 191 14.26 -23.70 -22.59
N LYS A 192 14.36 -23.43 -23.88
CA LYS A 192 15.50 -22.66 -24.41
C LYS A 192 15.41 -21.19 -24.06
N GLU A 193 14.20 -20.65 -24.08
CA GLU A 193 13.91 -19.26 -23.82
C GLU A 193 12.59 -19.16 -23.04
N CYS A 194 12.48 -18.19 -22.15
CA CYS A 194 11.24 -17.76 -21.52
C CYS A 194 11.33 -16.27 -21.18
N SER A 195 10.19 -15.60 -21.12
CA SER A 195 10.13 -14.21 -20.67
C SER A 195 9.97 -14.18 -19.15
N ILE A 196 10.92 -13.56 -18.45
CA ILE A 196 10.76 -13.26 -17.02
C ILE A 196 9.90 -12.00 -16.90
N LEU A 197 8.79 -12.12 -16.17
CA LEU A 197 7.85 -11.03 -15.91
C LEU A 197 8.15 -10.31 -14.59
N GLY A 198 8.78 -11.03 -13.65
CA GLY A 198 9.20 -10.47 -12.39
C GLY A 198 9.68 -11.51 -11.39
N LYS A 199 10.27 -11.00 -10.32
CA LYS A 199 10.77 -11.78 -9.18
C LYS A 199 9.79 -11.66 -8.00
N VAL A 200 9.46 -12.78 -7.38
CA VAL A 200 8.67 -12.81 -6.14
C VAL A 200 9.51 -12.27 -4.99
N VAL A 201 9.00 -11.24 -4.32
CA VAL A 201 9.68 -10.55 -3.21
C VAL A 201 8.89 -10.60 -1.91
N GLY A 202 7.64 -11.06 -1.95
CA GLY A 202 6.80 -11.19 -0.78
C GLY A 202 5.58 -12.06 -1.05
N LEU A 203 4.83 -12.35 0.03
CA LEU A 203 3.64 -13.20 -0.02
C LEU A 203 2.63 -12.71 1.00
N PHE A 204 1.36 -12.72 0.63
CA PHE A 204 0.24 -12.51 1.53
C PHE A 204 -0.71 -13.70 1.45
N ARG A 205 -1.12 -14.20 2.63
CA ARG A 205 -2.11 -15.27 2.80
C ARG A 205 -3.16 -14.85 3.80
N SER A 206 -4.43 -14.96 3.43
CA SER A 206 -5.56 -14.89 4.36
C SER A 206 -6.05 -16.29 4.69
N TYR A 207 -6.49 -16.50 5.93
CA TYR A 207 -7.06 -17.75 6.44
C TYR A 207 -8.56 -17.61 6.65
#